data_cbc4382bc088020fe8184ba8e91bcee4
#
_entry.id   cbc4382bc088020fe8184ba8e91bcee4
#
_cell.length_a   1.000
_cell.length_b   1.000
_cell.length_c   1.000
_cell.angle_alpha   90.00
_cell.angle_beta   90.00
_cell.angle_gamma   90.00
#
_symmetry.space_group_name_H-M   'P 1'
#
loop_
_entity.id
_entity.type
_entity.pdbx_description
1 polymer ?
#
loop_
_entity_poly.entity_id
_entity_poly.type
_entity_poly.pdbx_seq_one_letter_code
_entity_poly.pdbx_strand_id
1 'polypeptide(L)'
;MWGGTLLLTPDDFPHSTSEISVLSARYNAGMVSKRKSPAEPVVTFWGAARDVTGSMHRVDTCGRSLLLDCGLFQGRRAEGRRRNREFPFRPRDIDLVLLSHAHIDHCGNLPNLVRQGFAGPVYCTPATRALAAVMLGDAAKIHEEDAAYLNRHRDKGEPKVEPLYDGRDVYRTLLRLQAVPYDTPFGIGGGLEVTFVDAGHLLGSAMIHLVMGGRSLTFTGDLGRPGLPILRDPAPVPPGDLLISESTYGGHTHEPVEETAERLGQVVRRTAERGGKIIIPAFSVGRTQTIVYFLHQLISAGRLPDLPVYVDSPMAVRATEVFRAHPECFNAEALRLLREHPDLFGERHVRYVEKVHDSIALNDVRDPCVIVSASGMCEAGRVLHHLKHNIEDPRSTVLIAGWQAPDTLGRRLVERRPEVRILGRTFALRAEVVVLNGLSSHADHGGLLRGLAPLVGTTRRVRLVHGEPNRAAALAEGLRAAGFDDVGIPDRGDEAAV
;
A
#
# COMPACT_ATOMS: atom_id res chain seq x y z
N MET A 1 -5.24 -35.50 9.96
CA MET A 1 -3.80 -35.39 10.30
C MET A 1 -3.08 -34.84 9.07
N TRP A 2 -2.24 -33.87 9.22
CA TRP A 2 -1.45 -32.99 8.33
C TRP A 2 -2.07 -31.60 8.17
N GLY A 3 -1.83 -30.78 9.18
CA GLY A 3 -1.98 -29.33 9.15
C GLY A 3 -0.73 -28.71 9.78
N GLY A 4 0.36 -28.66 9.05
CA GLY A 4 1.56 -27.92 9.41
C GLY A 4 1.56 -26.59 8.65
N THR A 5 1.08 -25.53 9.27
CA THR A 5 1.26 -24.17 8.80
C THR A 5 2.75 -23.81 8.99
N LEU A 6 3.51 -23.68 7.92
CA LEU A 6 4.84 -23.07 7.96
C LEU A 6 4.66 -21.59 8.31
N LEU A 7 4.76 -21.28 9.59
CA LEU A 7 4.94 -19.91 10.07
C LEU A 7 6.42 -19.57 9.85
N LEU A 8 6.72 -18.78 8.85
CA LEU A 8 8.03 -18.17 8.68
C LEU A 8 8.16 -17.10 9.78
N THR A 9 9.15 -17.26 10.65
CA THR A 9 9.54 -16.27 11.66
C THR A 9 10.58 -15.31 11.08
N PRO A 10 10.80 -14.13 11.67
CA PRO A 10 11.87 -13.22 11.24
C PRO A 10 13.26 -13.86 11.22
N ASP A 11 13.48 -14.93 11.99
CA ASP A 11 14.74 -15.66 12.09
C ASP A 11 15.01 -16.65 10.92
N ASP A 12 14.02 -16.90 10.07
CA ASP A 12 14.17 -17.76 8.89
C ASP A 12 14.89 -17.08 7.70
N PHE A 13 15.37 -15.86 7.90
CA PHE A 13 16.11 -15.09 6.87
C PHE A 13 17.60 -15.02 7.20
N PRO A 14 18.51 -15.17 6.22
CA PRO A 14 19.95 -15.07 6.44
C PRO A 14 20.36 -13.65 6.88
N HIS A 15 21.01 -13.57 8.03
CA HIS A 15 21.42 -12.31 8.69
C HIS A 15 22.83 -11.81 8.31
N SER A 16 23.56 -12.44 7.36
CA SER A 16 24.94 -12.05 7.08
C SER A 16 25.15 -11.45 5.69
N THR A 17 25.79 -10.28 5.68
CA THR A 17 26.23 -9.56 4.47
C THR A 17 27.31 -10.31 3.65
N SER A 18 27.96 -11.32 4.20
CA SER A 18 29.03 -12.09 3.55
C SER A 18 28.52 -13.13 2.55
N GLU A 19 27.30 -13.63 2.69
CA GLU A 19 26.71 -14.60 1.74
C GLU A 19 26.13 -13.90 0.49
N ILE A 20 25.81 -12.62 0.59
CA ILE A 20 25.26 -11.81 -0.51
C ILE A 20 26.32 -11.58 -1.61
N SER A 21 27.60 -11.43 -1.23
CA SER A 21 28.69 -11.17 -2.20
C SER A 21 29.03 -12.37 -3.10
N VAL A 22 28.82 -13.60 -2.63
CA VAL A 22 29.13 -14.83 -3.38
C VAL A 22 28.04 -15.19 -4.39
N LEU A 23 26.79 -14.86 -4.10
CA LEU A 23 25.66 -15.07 -5.01
C LEU A 23 25.64 -14.04 -6.15
N SER A 24 26.01 -12.78 -5.88
CA SER A 24 26.11 -11.72 -6.88
C SER A 24 27.16 -12.01 -7.96
N ALA A 25 28.29 -12.61 -7.59
CA ALA A 25 29.37 -12.94 -8.52
C ALA A 25 29.04 -14.10 -9.50
N ARG A 26 28.14 -15.01 -9.14
CA ARG A 26 27.73 -16.13 -10.00
C ARG A 26 26.62 -15.77 -10.99
N TYR A 27 25.88 -14.70 -10.76
CA TYR A 27 24.76 -14.29 -11.63
C TYR A 27 25.20 -13.48 -12.85
N ASN A 28 26.40 -12.88 -12.82
CA ASN A 28 26.92 -12.03 -13.90
C ASN A 28 27.47 -12.80 -15.12
N ALA A 29 27.46 -14.13 -15.15
CA ALA A 29 28.13 -14.93 -16.18
C ALA A 29 27.20 -15.74 -17.12
N GLY A 30 25.88 -15.55 -17.08
CA GLY A 30 24.96 -16.42 -17.82
C GLY A 30 23.92 -15.68 -18.66
N MET A 31 24.09 -15.71 -20.00
CA MET A 31 23.12 -15.46 -21.07
C MET A 31 22.54 -14.04 -21.18
N VAL A 32 23.31 -13.11 -21.66
CA VAL A 32 22.78 -11.91 -22.32
C VAL A 32 22.27 -12.31 -23.72
N SER A 33 20.97 -12.49 -23.88
CA SER A 33 20.32 -12.45 -25.18
C SER A 33 20.58 -11.08 -25.78
N LYS A 34 21.26 -10.99 -26.93
CA LYS A 34 21.52 -9.74 -27.66
C LYS A 34 20.19 -9.19 -28.20
N ARG A 35 19.41 -8.51 -27.33
CA ARG A 35 18.34 -7.63 -27.81
C ARG A 35 18.97 -6.34 -28.31
N LYS A 36 18.49 -5.84 -29.45
CA LYS A 36 18.76 -4.43 -29.82
C LYS A 36 18.06 -3.57 -28.77
N SER A 37 18.84 -2.98 -27.86
CA SER A 37 18.32 -1.88 -27.03
C SER A 37 17.90 -0.72 -27.93
N PRO A 38 16.83 0.00 -27.56
CA PRO A 38 16.59 1.31 -28.15
C PRO A 38 17.82 2.19 -27.95
N ALA A 39 18.08 3.08 -28.89
CA ALA A 39 19.23 4.00 -28.84
C ALA A 39 19.13 4.94 -27.62
N GLU A 40 17.93 5.20 -27.14
CA GLU A 40 17.62 5.95 -25.91
C GLU A 40 16.80 5.08 -24.95
N PRO A 41 16.91 5.27 -23.62
CA PRO A 41 16.06 4.59 -22.65
C PRO A 41 14.58 4.96 -22.87
N VAL A 42 13.70 3.96 -22.80
CA VAL A 42 12.26 4.12 -23.03
C VAL A 42 11.48 3.51 -21.87
N VAL A 43 10.45 4.22 -21.42
CA VAL A 43 9.47 3.73 -20.44
C VAL A 43 8.17 3.42 -21.17
N THR A 44 7.62 2.22 -20.94
CA THR A 44 6.27 1.85 -21.38
C THR A 44 5.34 1.74 -20.17
N PHE A 45 4.19 2.42 -20.21
CA PHE A 45 3.23 2.50 -19.10
C PHE A 45 2.19 1.38 -19.20
N TRP A 46 2.31 0.33 -18.36
CA TRP A 46 1.42 -0.83 -18.44
C TRP A 46 0.33 -0.85 -17.38
N GLY A 47 0.51 -0.13 -16.26
CA GLY A 47 -0.43 -0.09 -15.17
C GLY A 47 -0.49 1.28 -14.51
N ALA A 48 -1.50 1.51 -13.68
CA ALA A 48 -1.79 2.81 -13.08
C ALA A 48 -1.78 4.01 -14.07
N ALA A 49 -1.97 3.73 -15.35
CA ALA A 49 -2.12 4.71 -16.42
C ALA A 49 -3.60 5.06 -16.52
N ARG A 50 -3.98 6.29 -16.17
CA ARG A 50 -5.37 6.78 -15.98
C ARG A 50 -6.20 5.91 -15.02
N ASP A 51 -5.54 5.26 -14.10
CA ASP A 51 -6.10 4.36 -13.10
C ASP A 51 -5.29 4.53 -11.80
N VAL A 52 -5.86 4.15 -10.68
CA VAL A 52 -5.22 4.21 -9.34
C VAL A 52 -4.75 2.84 -8.86
N THR A 53 -4.69 1.83 -9.73
CA THR A 53 -4.32 0.47 -9.33
C THR A 53 -3.43 -0.21 -10.35
N GLY A 54 -2.70 -1.23 -9.90
CA GLY A 54 -1.87 -2.08 -10.74
C GLY A 54 -0.64 -1.38 -11.30
N SER A 55 0.05 -0.57 -10.48
CA SER A 55 1.29 0.12 -10.85
C SER A 55 2.29 -0.84 -11.48
N MET A 56 2.68 -0.56 -12.73
CA MET A 56 3.61 -1.39 -13.49
C MET A 56 4.13 -0.63 -14.71
N HIS A 57 5.40 -0.24 -14.69
CA HIS A 57 6.02 0.47 -15.80
C HIS A 57 7.30 -0.25 -16.20
N ARG A 58 7.44 -0.50 -17.51
CA ARG A 58 8.61 -1.18 -18.05
C ARG A 58 9.62 -0.16 -18.54
N VAL A 59 10.87 -0.31 -18.16
CA VAL A 59 12.00 0.50 -18.62
C VAL A 59 12.93 -0.38 -19.45
N ASP A 60 13.08 -0.07 -20.74
CA ASP A 60 14.03 -0.71 -21.63
C ASP A 60 15.25 0.20 -21.80
N THR A 61 16.42 -0.25 -21.35
CA THR A 61 17.66 0.54 -21.37
C THR A 61 18.91 -0.35 -21.33
N CYS A 62 19.97 0.05 -21.99
CA CYS A 62 21.28 -0.61 -21.95
C CYS A 62 21.22 -2.14 -22.14
N GLY A 63 20.35 -2.65 -23.02
CA GLY A 63 20.14 -4.08 -23.26
C GLY A 63 19.37 -4.83 -22.20
N ARG A 64 18.76 -4.14 -21.25
CA ARG A 64 17.97 -4.69 -20.14
C ARG A 64 16.54 -4.21 -20.16
N SER A 65 15.66 -5.01 -19.59
CA SER A 65 14.27 -4.68 -19.33
C SER A 65 14.00 -4.74 -17.83
N LEU A 66 13.60 -3.62 -17.25
CA LEU A 66 13.31 -3.46 -15.83
C LEU A 66 11.82 -3.23 -15.63
N LEU A 67 11.28 -3.57 -14.47
CA LEU A 67 9.97 -3.10 -14.04
C LEU A 67 10.11 -2.14 -12.85
N LEU A 68 9.38 -1.04 -12.91
CA LEU A 68 9.04 -0.21 -11.75
C LEU A 68 7.68 -0.68 -11.27
N ASP A 69 7.64 -1.33 -10.12
CA ASP A 69 6.49 -2.01 -9.51
C ASP A 69 5.93 -3.19 -10.34
N CYS A 70 5.08 -3.98 -9.70
CA CYS A 70 4.29 -5.05 -10.32
C CYS A 70 3.03 -5.29 -9.47
N GLY A 71 2.08 -4.38 -9.57
CA GLY A 71 0.90 -4.33 -8.73
C GLY A 71 -0.30 -5.11 -9.26
N LEU A 72 -1.27 -5.35 -8.38
CA LEU A 72 -2.58 -5.90 -8.75
C LEU A 72 -3.54 -4.80 -9.18
N PHE A 73 -4.20 -5.00 -10.30
CA PHE A 73 -5.38 -4.23 -10.67
C PHE A 73 -6.54 -4.56 -9.74
N GLN A 74 -7.14 -3.54 -9.16
CA GLN A 74 -8.34 -3.63 -8.35
C GLN A 74 -9.51 -3.00 -9.12
N GLY A 75 -10.70 -3.62 -9.11
CA GLY A 75 -11.85 -3.13 -9.85
C GLY A 75 -12.86 -4.23 -10.17
N ARG A 76 -13.64 -4.07 -11.24
CA ARG A 76 -14.65 -5.07 -11.63
C ARG A 76 -14.01 -6.44 -11.81
N ARG A 77 -14.57 -7.45 -11.10
CA ARG A 77 -13.98 -8.78 -10.95
C ARG A 77 -13.51 -9.45 -12.26
N ALA A 78 -14.26 -9.33 -13.33
CA ALA A 78 -13.91 -9.96 -14.61
C ALA A 78 -12.70 -9.27 -15.29
N GLU A 79 -12.68 -7.94 -15.30
CA GLU A 79 -11.60 -7.16 -15.89
C GLU A 79 -10.32 -7.27 -15.07
N GLY A 80 -10.42 -7.13 -13.73
CA GLY A 80 -9.29 -7.28 -12.82
C GLY A 80 -8.63 -8.66 -12.94
N ARG A 81 -9.44 -9.75 -13.01
CA ARG A 81 -8.92 -11.11 -13.22
C ARG A 81 -8.14 -11.25 -14.52
N ARG A 82 -8.65 -10.70 -15.62
CA ARG A 82 -7.95 -10.75 -16.92
C ARG A 82 -6.65 -9.98 -16.88
N ARG A 83 -6.68 -8.71 -16.41
CA ARG A 83 -5.51 -7.84 -16.35
C ARG A 83 -4.41 -8.38 -15.43
N ASN A 84 -4.79 -9.05 -14.33
CA ASN A 84 -3.83 -9.63 -13.39
C ASN A 84 -3.23 -10.95 -13.90
N ARG A 85 -3.97 -11.74 -14.70
CA ARG A 85 -3.47 -13.03 -15.23
C ARG A 85 -2.51 -12.86 -16.40
N GLU A 86 -2.71 -11.87 -17.26
CA GLU A 86 -2.00 -11.70 -18.52
C GLU A 86 -1.07 -10.49 -18.45
N PHE A 87 0.23 -10.73 -18.53
CA PHE A 87 1.19 -9.65 -18.69
C PHE A 87 1.27 -9.23 -20.17
N PRO A 88 1.44 -7.93 -20.47
CA PRO A 88 1.59 -7.44 -21.85
C PRO A 88 2.97 -7.72 -22.45
N PHE A 89 3.81 -8.43 -21.72
CA PHE A 89 5.17 -8.86 -22.07
C PHE A 89 5.41 -10.27 -21.53
N ARG A 90 6.50 -10.90 -21.94
CA ARG A 90 6.89 -12.20 -21.38
C ARG A 90 7.65 -11.99 -20.07
N PRO A 91 7.18 -12.51 -18.91
CA PRO A 91 7.84 -12.33 -17.60
C PRO A 91 9.32 -12.75 -17.58
N ARG A 92 9.69 -13.80 -18.33
CA ARG A 92 11.09 -14.25 -18.47
C ARG A 92 12.02 -13.24 -19.14
N ASP A 93 11.44 -12.23 -19.80
CA ASP A 93 12.18 -11.19 -20.51
C ASP A 93 12.54 -10.01 -19.60
N ILE A 94 12.01 -9.97 -18.38
CA ILE A 94 12.32 -8.96 -17.39
C ILE A 94 13.56 -9.38 -16.61
N ASP A 95 14.56 -8.49 -16.54
CA ASP A 95 15.83 -8.75 -15.87
C ASP A 95 15.74 -8.52 -14.36
N LEU A 96 14.99 -7.51 -13.91
CA LEU A 96 14.80 -7.19 -12.50
C LEU A 96 13.56 -6.32 -12.27
N VAL A 97 13.13 -6.22 -11.02
CA VAL A 97 12.07 -5.31 -10.57
C VAL A 97 12.63 -4.35 -9.52
N LEU A 98 12.27 -3.08 -9.61
CA LEU A 98 12.48 -2.07 -8.59
C LEU A 98 11.13 -1.79 -7.94
N LEU A 99 10.97 -2.15 -6.68
CA LEU A 99 9.70 -2.04 -5.95
C LEU A 99 9.71 -0.80 -5.06
N SER A 100 8.78 0.10 -5.31
CA SER A 100 8.65 1.35 -4.56
C SER A 100 8.15 1.12 -3.13
N HIS A 101 7.10 0.33 -2.94
CA HIS A 101 6.53 0.02 -1.63
C HIS A 101 5.63 -1.23 -1.65
N ALA A 102 5.10 -1.59 -0.48
CA ALA A 102 4.43 -2.87 -0.28
C ALA A 102 2.90 -2.85 -0.41
N HIS A 103 2.25 -1.76 -0.87
CA HIS A 103 0.83 -1.82 -1.17
C HIS A 103 0.54 -2.82 -2.30
N ILE A 104 -0.62 -3.45 -2.25
CA ILE A 104 -1.01 -4.55 -3.14
C ILE A 104 -1.09 -4.10 -4.62
N ASP A 105 -1.44 -2.88 -4.88
CA ASP A 105 -1.46 -2.27 -6.22
C ASP A 105 -0.07 -1.88 -6.74
N HIS A 106 1.00 -2.10 -5.94
CA HIS A 106 2.41 -1.94 -6.32
C HIS A 106 3.20 -3.24 -6.28
N CYS A 107 2.91 -4.16 -5.35
CA CYS A 107 3.66 -5.42 -5.22
C CYS A 107 2.85 -6.68 -5.52
N GLY A 108 1.52 -6.59 -5.52
CA GLY A 108 0.62 -7.74 -5.40
C GLY A 108 0.65 -8.72 -6.57
N ASN A 109 1.16 -8.35 -7.73
CA ASN A 109 1.27 -9.26 -8.89
C ASN A 109 2.67 -9.89 -9.05
N LEU A 110 3.61 -9.57 -8.15
CA LEU A 110 4.96 -10.18 -8.15
C LEU A 110 4.93 -11.71 -8.09
N PRO A 111 4.10 -12.38 -7.25
CA PRO A 111 4.09 -13.84 -7.23
C PRO A 111 3.60 -14.45 -8.54
N ASN A 112 2.67 -13.82 -9.22
CA ASN A 112 2.23 -14.24 -10.55
C ASN A 112 3.31 -14.01 -11.62
N LEU A 113 4.07 -12.92 -11.53
CA LEU A 113 5.21 -12.66 -12.40
C LEU A 113 6.25 -13.78 -12.27
N VAL A 114 6.58 -14.18 -11.02
CA VAL A 114 7.50 -15.31 -10.73
C VAL A 114 6.91 -16.63 -11.23
N ARG A 115 5.62 -16.90 -10.99
CA ARG A 115 4.92 -18.10 -11.49
C ARG A 115 5.01 -18.23 -13.00
N GLN A 116 4.99 -17.11 -13.74
CA GLN A 116 5.06 -17.09 -15.19
C GLN A 116 6.49 -17.00 -15.75
N GLY A 117 7.50 -17.16 -14.91
CA GLY A 117 8.89 -17.40 -15.33
C GLY A 117 9.87 -16.25 -15.12
N PHE A 118 9.48 -15.18 -14.42
CA PHE A 118 10.43 -14.17 -13.95
C PHE A 118 11.42 -14.82 -12.98
N ALA A 119 12.72 -14.60 -13.23
CA ALA A 119 13.79 -15.20 -12.45
C ALA A 119 14.75 -14.18 -11.81
N GLY A 120 14.61 -12.89 -12.14
CA GLY A 120 15.49 -11.83 -11.67
C GLY A 120 15.27 -11.44 -10.19
N PRO A 121 16.13 -10.56 -9.66
CA PRO A 121 15.95 -9.97 -8.34
C PRO A 121 14.85 -8.92 -8.32
N VAL A 122 14.26 -8.73 -7.14
CA VAL A 122 13.36 -7.62 -6.80
C VAL A 122 14.03 -6.78 -5.74
N TYR A 123 14.46 -5.57 -6.09
CA TYR A 123 15.09 -4.65 -5.13
C TYR A 123 14.05 -3.76 -4.47
N CYS A 124 14.16 -3.58 -3.16
CA CYS A 124 13.30 -2.71 -2.35
C CYS A 124 14.01 -2.31 -1.06
N THR A 125 13.39 -1.45 -0.24
CA THR A 125 13.93 -1.13 1.08
C THR A 125 13.74 -2.29 2.07
N PRO A 126 14.49 -2.34 3.19
CA PRO A 126 14.32 -3.37 4.22
C PRO A 126 12.88 -3.47 4.75
N ALA A 127 12.27 -2.34 5.08
CA ALA A 127 10.91 -2.32 5.60
C ALA A 127 9.86 -2.70 4.54
N THR A 128 10.04 -2.29 3.29
CA THR A 128 9.19 -2.76 2.16
C THR A 128 9.29 -4.26 1.99
N ARG A 129 10.49 -4.86 2.09
CA ARG A 129 10.68 -6.32 2.04
C ARG A 129 9.87 -7.03 3.13
N ALA A 130 9.94 -6.54 4.37
CA ALA A 130 9.23 -7.13 5.50
C ALA A 130 7.70 -6.99 5.36
N LEU A 131 7.20 -5.82 4.96
CA LEU A 131 5.77 -5.61 4.72
C LEU A 131 5.26 -6.42 3.53
N ALA A 132 6.02 -6.52 2.44
CA ALA A 132 5.65 -7.32 1.27
C ALA A 132 5.47 -8.81 1.64
N ALA A 133 6.27 -9.34 2.56
CA ALA A 133 6.07 -10.71 3.05
C ALA A 133 4.70 -10.91 3.71
N VAL A 134 4.27 -9.96 4.54
CA VAL A 134 2.96 -9.97 5.20
C VAL A 134 1.83 -9.82 4.18
N MET A 135 1.95 -8.83 3.28
CA MET A 135 0.92 -8.49 2.30
C MET A 135 0.70 -9.60 1.27
N LEU A 136 1.78 -10.12 0.69
CA LEU A 136 1.70 -11.17 -0.33
C LEU A 136 1.21 -12.49 0.25
N GLY A 137 1.60 -12.81 1.50
CA GLY A 137 1.11 -14.00 2.19
C GLY A 137 -0.40 -13.96 2.45
N ASP A 138 -0.92 -12.82 2.85
CA ASP A 138 -2.38 -12.62 3.05
C ASP A 138 -3.13 -12.65 1.70
N ALA A 139 -2.59 -11.99 0.67
CA ALA A 139 -3.18 -11.99 -0.67
C ALA A 139 -3.26 -13.40 -1.29
N ALA A 140 -2.23 -14.25 -1.13
CA ALA A 140 -2.28 -15.63 -1.59
C ALA A 140 -3.42 -16.40 -0.93
N LYS A 141 -3.56 -16.27 0.39
CA LYS A 141 -4.64 -16.90 1.13
C LYS A 141 -6.03 -16.48 0.61
N ILE A 142 -6.21 -15.18 0.35
CA ILE A 142 -7.47 -14.66 -0.23
C ILE A 142 -7.72 -15.27 -1.61
N HIS A 143 -6.70 -15.36 -2.48
CA HIS A 143 -6.84 -15.97 -3.81
C HIS A 143 -7.17 -17.45 -3.75
N GLU A 144 -6.59 -18.21 -2.80
CA GLU A 144 -6.87 -19.62 -2.59
C GLU A 144 -8.30 -19.84 -2.06
N GLU A 145 -8.74 -19.02 -1.10
CA GLU A 145 -10.09 -19.05 -0.54
C GLU A 145 -11.15 -18.70 -1.60
N ASP A 146 -10.91 -17.66 -2.41
CA ASP A 146 -11.79 -17.26 -3.52
C ASP A 146 -11.91 -18.38 -4.57
N ALA A 147 -10.79 -18.97 -4.98
CA ALA A 147 -10.79 -20.08 -5.92
C ALA A 147 -11.54 -21.29 -5.37
N ALA A 148 -11.34 -21.63 -4.09
CA ALA A 148 -12.04 -22.70 -3.42
C ALA A 148 -13.55 -22.43 -3.32
N TYR A 149 -13.96 -21.19 -3.02
CA TYR A 149 -15.37 -20.80 -3.00
C TYR A 149 -16.02 -20.95 -4.38
N LEU A 150 -15.41 -20.44 -5.43
CA LEU A 150 -15.91 -20.52 -6.81
C LEU A 150 -16.01 -21.98 -7.26
N ASN A 151 -15.03 -22.82 -6.94
CA ASN A 151 -15.04 -24.24 -7.28
C ASN A 151 -16.14 -25.04 -6.56
N ARG A 152 -16.55 -24.62 -5.36
CA ARG A 152 -17.69 -25.25 -4.66
C ARG A 152 -19.05 -24.89 -5.27
N HIS A 153 -19.15 -23.74 -5.95
CA HIS A 153 -20.40 -23.21 -6.51
C HIS A 153 -20.45 -23.27 -8.04
N ARG A 154 -19.44 -23.87 -8.69
CA ARG A 154 -19.41 -24.01 -10.16
C ARG A 154 -20.41 -25.04 -10.65
N ASP A 155 -20.92 -24.86 -11.86
CA ASP A 155 -21.76 -25.83 -12.54
C ASP A 155 -20.96 -27.06 -13.01
N LYS A 156 -21.68 -28.21 -13.16
CA LYS A 156 -21.07 -29.44 -13.67
C LYS A 156 -20.60 -29.22 -15.11
N GLY A 157 -19.29 -29.40 -15.36
CA GLY A 157 -18.68 -29.25 -16.67
C GLY A 157 -17.89 -27.93 -16.86
N GLU A 158 -18.04 -26.96 -15.98
CA GLU A 158 -17.17 -25.78 -16.00
C GLU A 158 -15.72 -26.11 -15.60
N PRO A 159 -14.71 -25.44 -16.20
CA PRO A 159 -13.31 -25.63 -15.82
C PRO A 159 -13.07 -25.19 -14.38
N LYS A 160 -12.11 -25.85 -13.73
CA LYS A 160 -11.67 -25.49 -12.37
C LYS A 160 -11.04 -24.10 -12.38
N VAL A 161 -11.41 -23.26 -11.42
CA VAL A 161 -10.79 -21.96 -11.20
C VAL A 161 -9.50 -22.14 -10.40
N GLU A 162 -8.39 -21.76 -10.97
CA GLU A 162 -7.09 -21.72 -10.28
C GLU A 162 -6.90 -20.35 -9.61
N PRO A 163 -6.29 -20.31 -8.40
CA PRO A 163 -5.90 -19.04 -7.80
C PRO A 163 -4.90 -18.31 -8.71
N LEU A 164 -4.83 -17.00 -8.63
CA LEU A 164 -3.87 -16.20 -9.41
C LEU A 164 -2.44 -16.65 -9.11
N TYR A 165 -2.15 -16.86 -7.82
CA TYR A 165 -0.96 -17.48 -7.28
C TYR A 165 -1.28 -18.11 -5.91
N ASP A 166 -0.39 -18.93 -5.39
CA ASP A 166 -0.51 -19.62 -4.11
C ASP A 166 0.66 -19.27 -3.17
N GLY A 167 0.66 -19.85 -1.95
CA GLY A 167 1.71 -19.62 -0.96
C GLY A 167 3.11 -20.06 -1.44
N ARG A 168 3.22 -21.01 -2.37
CA ARG A 168 4.53 -21.45 -2.94
C ARG A 168 5.10 -20.39 -3.87
N ASP A 169 4.25 -19.74 -4.65
CA ASP A 169 4.64 -18.65 -5.54
C ASP A 169 5.09 -17.43 -4.72
N VAL A 170 4.41 -17.14 -3.61
CA VAL A 170 4.85 -16.12 -2.63
C VAL A 170 6.23 -16.46 -2.08
N TYR A 171 6.43 -17.68 -1.57
CA TYR A 171 7.73 -18.11 -1.03
C TYR A 171 8.86 -17.92 -2.06
N ARG A 172 8.65 -18.34 -3.31
CA ARG A 172 9.62 -18.13 -4.40
C ARG A 172 9.89 -16.65 -4.68
N THR A 173 8.88 -15.80 -4.51
CA THR A 173 9.00 -14.34 -4.67
C THR A 173 9.83 -13.74 -3.55
N LEU A 174 9.57 -14.13 -2.30
CA LEU A 174 10.30 -13.63 -1.14
C LEU A 174 11.80 -13.96 -1.20
N LEU A 175 12.18 -15.10 -1.78
CA LEU A 175 13.59 -15.45 -2.02
C LEU A 175 14.29 -14.53 -3.04
N ARG A 176 13.55 -13.74 -3.83
CA ARG A 176 14.08 -12.80 -4.81
C ARG A 176 14.17 -11.37 -4.28
N LEU A 177 13.52 -11.06 -3.15
CA LEU A 177 13.55 -9.74 -2.56
C LEU A 177 14.94 -9.44 -1.97
N GLN A 178 15.58 -8.41 -2.50
CA GLN A 178 16.85 -7.89 -2.04
C GLN A 178 16.67 -6.52 -1.42
N ALA A 179 17.05 -6.38 -0.15
CA ALA A 179 16.89 -5.14 0.58
C ALA A 179 18.09 -4.22 0.36
N VAL A 180 17.81 -2.96 0.03
CA VAL A 180 18.81 -1.89 -0.10
C VAL A 180 18.35 -0.69 0.75
N PRO A 181 19.18 -0.17 1.65
CA PRO A 181 18.83 0.99 2.47
C PRO A 181 18.55 2.24 1.63
N TYR A 182 17.82 3.20 2.21
CA TYR A 182 17.67 4.52 1.62
C TYR A 182 19.02 5.21 1.39
N ASP A 183 19.06 6.11 0.44
CA ASP A 183 20.18 7.01 0.12
C ASP A 183 21.51 6.28 -0.13
N THR A 184 21.42 5.00 -0.52
CA THR A 184 22.58 4.14 -0.83
C THR A 184 22.56 3.81 -2.31
N PRO A 185 23.35 4.49 -3.17
CA PRO A 185 23.47 4.16 -4.58
C PRO A 185 24.01 2.73 -4.77
N PHE A 186 23.41 1.96 -5.66
CA PHE A 186 23.87 0.61 -5.98
C PHE A 186 23.76 0.29 -7.46
N GLY A 187 24.79 -0.38 -7.97
CA GLY A 187 24.83 -0.82 -9.36
C GLY A 187 24.00 -2.07 -9.60
N ILE A 188 23.15 -2.05 -10.63
CA ILE A 188 22.35 -3.20 -11.07
C ILE A 188 22.91 -3.85 -12.34
N GLY A 189 24.13 -3.50 -12.73
CA GLY A 189 24.84 -3.95 -13.94
C GLY A 189 24.46 -3.15 -15.19
N GLY A 190 25.24 -3.29 -16.26
CA GLY A 190 25.03 -2.53 -17.50
C GLY A 190 25.30 -1.03 -17.40
N GLY A 191 26.02 -0.57 -16.37
CA GLY A 191 26.25 0.86 -16.12
C GLY A 191 25.01 1.57 -15.53
N LEU A 192 24.06 0.81 -14.99
CA LEU A 192 22.86 1.33 -14.34
C LEU A 192 23.09 1.45 -12.83
N GLU A 193 22.68 2.57 -12.26
CA GLU A 193 22.74 2.84 -10.82
C GLU A 193 21.37 3.26 -10.31
N VAL A 194 20.98 2.74 -9.15
CA VAL A 194 19.69 3.00 -8.50
C VAL A 194 19.92 3.57 -7.11
N THR A 195 19.08 4.53 -6.73
CA THR A 195 18.97 5.02 -5.35
C THR A 195 17.51 5.00 -4.92
N PHE A 196 17.24 4.40 -3.77
CA PHE A 196 15.94 4.53 -3.09
C PHE A 196 15.96 5.75 -2.19
N VAL A 197 14.99 6.65 -2.36
CA VAL A 197 14.85 7.89 -1.56
C VAL A 197 13.50 7.82 -0.83
N ASP A 198 13.47 8.22 0.45
CA ASP A 198 12.26 8.08 1.27
C ASP A 198 11.07 8.84 0.68
N ALA A 199 10.00 8.13 0.36
CA ALA A 199 8.78 8.71 -0.18
C ALA A 199 7.79 9.16 0.90
N GLY A 200 7.98 8.79 2.18
CA GLY A 200 7.15 9.21 3.31
C GLY A 200 5.70 8.76 3.27
N HIS A 201 5.34 7.80 2.39
CA HIS A 201 3.96 7.38 2.16
C HIS A 201 3.55 6.19 3.04
N LEU A 202 4.38 5.17 3.08
CA LEU A 202 4.20 3.95 3.84
C LEU A 202 5.54 3.56 4.47
N LEU A 203 5.53 2.74 5.51
CA LEU A 203 6.75 2.20 6.09
C LEU A 203 7.60 1.55 4.99
N GLY A 204 8.80 2.06 4.77
CA GLY A 204 9.70 1.58 3.74
C GLY A 204 9.46 2.11 2.33
N SER A 205 8.43 2.93 2.09
CA SER A 205 8.15 3.46 0.75
C SER A 205 9.28 4.30 0.21
N ALA A 206 9.59 4.14 -1.08
CA ALA A 206 10.70 4.81 -1.73
C ALA A 206 10.33 5.40 -3.09
N MET A 207 10.82 6.59 -3.36
CA MET A 207 11.04 7.06 -4.71
C MET A 207 12.24 6.31 -5.30
N ILE A 208 12.22 6.01 -6.57
CA ILE A 208 13.27 5.29 -7.29
C ILE A 208 13.97 6.25 -8.24
N HIS A 209 15.22 6.56 -7.95
CA HIS A 209 16.07 7.34 -8.86
C HIS A 209 17.01 6.41 -9.61
N LEU A 210 16.89 6.37 -10.94
CA LEU A 210 17.65 5.49 -11.83
C LEU A 210 18.52 6.31 -12.78
N VAL A 211 19.83 6.10 -12.72
CA VAL A 211 20.82 6.70 -13.63
C VAL A 211 21.22 5.68 -14.68
N MET A 212 21.21 6.06 -15.97
CA MET A 212 21.40 5.17 -17.10
C MET A 212 22.04 5.90 -18.28
N GLY A 213 23.32 5.68 -18.52
CA GLY A 213 24.00 6.18 -19.72
C GLY A 213 23.99 7.70 -19.88
N GLY A 214 24.09 8.46 -18.77
CA GLY A 214 24.06 9.93 -18.77
C GLY A 214 22.64 10.52 -18.81
N ARG A 215 21.61 9.70 -18.75
CA ARG A 215 20.21 10.04 -18.53
C ARG A 215 19.76 9.61 -17.15
N SER A 216 18.71 10.24 -16.62
CA SER A 216 18.13 9.87 -15.34
C SER A 216 16.60 9.86 -15.36
N LEU A 217 16.05 8.91 -14.63
CA LEU A 217 14.62 8.74 -14.42
C LEU A 217 14.33 8.75 -12.92
N THR A 218 13.31 9.51 -12.52
CA THR A 218 12.77 9.44 -11.16
C THR A 218 11.34 8.95 -11.21
N PHE A 219 11.05 7.89 -10.48
CA PHE A 219 9.70 7.37 -10.25
C PHE A 219 9.34 7.61 -8.79
N THR A 220 8.29 8.37 -8.54
CA THR A 220 7.91 8.73 -7.17
C THR A 220 7.33 7.54 -6.38
N GLY A 221 6.85 6.48 -7.06
CA GLY A 221 5.88 5.62 -6.42
C GLY A 221 4.73 6.48 -5.91
N ASP A 222 4.24 6.18 -4.73
CA ASP A 222 3.28 7.01 -4.02
C ASP A 222 4.01 7.99 -3.10
N LEU A 223 3.72 9.28 -3.23
CA LEU A 223 4.31 10.34 -2.43
C LEU A 223 3.54 10.55 -1.14
N GLY A 224 4.26 10.59 -0.05
CA GLY A 224 3.74 10.83 1.27
C GLY A 224 3.30 12.28 1.50
N ARG A 225 2.56 12.45 2.57
CA ARG A 225 2.07 13.73 3.06
C ARG A 225 2.94 14.18 4.24
N PRO A 226 3.49 15.39 4.24
CA PRO A 226 4.21 15.93 5.39
C PRO A 226 3.33 16.05 6.63
N GLY A 227 3.92 15.90 7.82
CA GLY A 227 3.25 16.06 9.10
C GLY A 227 2.41 14.86 9.55
N LEU A 228 2.48 13.72 8.88
CA LEU A 228 1.87 12.48 9.37
C LEU A 228 2.66 11.94 10.58
N PRO A 229 1.99 11.30 11.55
CA PRO A 229 2.69 10.70 12.68
C PRO A 229 3.48 9.46 12.26
N ILE A 230 4.44 9.08 13.08
CA ILE A 230 5.26 7.87 12.98
C ILE A 230 6.34 7.97 11.92
N LEU A 231 5.97 8.16 10.65
CA LEU A 231 6.91 8.13 9.52
C LEU A 231 7.57 9.48 9.27
N ARG A 232 8.75 9.44 8.66
CA ARG A 232 9.40 10.66 8.18
C ARG A 232 8.58 11.32 7.07
N ASP A 233 8.69 12.62 6.97
CA ASP A 233 8.19 13.36 5.81
C ASP A 233 8.90 12.89 4.53
N PRO A 234 8.27 13.02 3.35
CA PRO A 234 8.93 12.73 2.08
C PRO A 234 10.21 13.52 1.95
N ALA A 235 11.29 12.86 1.53
CA ALA A 235 12.51 13.51 1.15
C ALA A 235 12.29 14.35 -0.14
N PRO A 236 13.19 15.32 -0.44
CA PRO A 236 13.14 16.04 -1.72
C PRO A 236 13.17 15.06 -2.91
N VAL A 237 12.30 15.28 -3.88
CA VAL A 237 12.24 14.45 -5.09
C VAL A 237 13.52 14.65 -5.89
N PRO A 238 14.30 13.60 -6.20
CA PRO A 238 15.50 13.73 -7.02
C PRO A 238 15.16 14.22 -8.44
N PRO A 239 15.93 15.16 -9.01
CA PRO A 239 15.75 15.59 -10.39
C PRO A 239 16.05 14.45 -11.36
N GLY A 240 15.31 14.38 -12.48
CA GLY A 240 15.54 13.41 -13.55
C GLY A 240 15.17 14.00 -14.90
N ASP A 241 15.76 13.50 -15.99
CA ASP A 241 15.36 13.88 -17.36
C ASP A 241 13.87 13.54 -17.58
N LEU A 242 13.41 12.39 -17.04
CA LEU A 242 12.01 12.00 -16.96
C LEU A 242 11.60 11.81 -15.50
N LEU A 243 10.51 12.44 -15.11
CA LEU A 243 9.81 12.22 -13.85
C LEU A 243 8.49 11.46 -14.10
N ILE A 244 8.30 10.34 -13.42
CA ILE A 244 7.03 9.62 -13.35
C ILE A 244 6.46 9.86 -11.96
N SER A 245 5.32 10.56 -11.87
CA SER A 245 4.73 10.96 -10.57
C SER A 245 3.31 10.45 -10.44
N GLU A 246 2.94 10.07 -9.20
CA GLU A 246 1.55 9.86 -8.84
C GLU A 246 0.69 11.11 -9.04
N SER A 247 -0.62 10.91 -9.13
CA SER A 247 -1.61 12.00 -9.25
C SER A 247 -2.91 11.72 -8.51
N THR A 248 -2.86 10.84 -7.50
CA THR A 248 -4.01 10.31 -6.75
C THR A 248 -4.95 11.39 -6.23
N TYR A 249 -4.40 12.46 -5.68
CA TYR A 249 -5.18 13.58 -5.12
C TYR A 249 -5.01 14.89 -5.88
N GLY A 250 -4.71 14.86 -7.17
CA GLY A 250 -4.73 16.05 -8.01
C GLY A 250 -6.06 16.80 -7.90
N GLY A 251 -6.02 18.13 -7.69
CA GLY A 251 -7.19 18.96 -7.52
C GLY A 251 -7.95 18.77 -6.19
N HIS A 252 -7.39 18.07 -5.20
CA HIS A 252 -8.00 17.87 -3.90
C HIS A 252 -7.07 18.30 -2.76
N THR A 253 -7.62 18.91 -1.73
CA THR A 253 -6.90 19.34 -0.52
C THR A 253 -7.36 18.51 0.67
N HIS A 254 -6.42 18.04 1.49
CA HIS A 254 -6.71 17.31 2.72
C HIS A 254 -6.98 18.24 3.90
N GLU A 255 -7.77 17.75 4.85
CA GLU A 255 -7.90 18.40 6.17
C GLU A 255 -6.54 18.34 6.90
N PRO A 256 -6.19 19.33 7.75
CA PRO A 256 -5.00 19.26 8.61
C PRO A 256 -4.99 18.02 9.50
N VAL A 257 -3.80 17.46 9.74
CA VAL A 257 -3.66 16.20 10.51
C VAL A 257 -4.07 16.41 11.96
N GLU A 258 -3.69 17.55 12.53
CA GLU A 258 -3.98 17.92 13.92
C GLU A 258 -5.48 18.05 14.16
N GLU A 259 -6.20 18.67 13.23
CA GLU A 259 -7.67 18.79 13.29
C GLU A 259 -8.35 17.43 13.20
N THR A 260 -7.77 16.53 12.39
CA THR A 260 -8.29 15.16 12.23
C THR A 260 -8.09 14.34 13.52
N ALA A 261 -6.94 14.47 14.19
CA ALA A 261 -6.68 13.81 15.48
C ALA A 261 -7.64 14.31 16.57
N GLU A 262 -7.88 15.64 16.59
CA GLU A 262 -8.84 16.25 17.53
C GLU A 262 -10.26 15.74 17.28
N ARG A 263 -10.71 15.74 16.04
CA ARG A 263 -12.02 15.21 15.64
C ARG A 263 -12.18 13.73 15.97
N LEU A 264 -11.12 12.91 15.78
CA LEU A 264 -11.12 11.52 16.21
C LEU A 264 -11.40 11.42 17.71
N GLY A 265 -10.69 12.20 18.53
CA GLY A 265 -10.89 12.25 19.98
C GLY A 265 -12.30 12.65 20.38
N GLN A 266 -12.86 13.69 19.74
CA GLN A 266 -14.23 14.15 19.99
C GLN A 266 -15.28 13.09 19.67
N VAL A 267 -15.13 12.38 18.53
CA VAL A 267 -16.03 11.29 18.13
C VAL A 267 -15.99 10.14 19.12
N VAL A 268 -14.80 9.72 19.52
CA VAL A 268 -14.62 8.63 20.48
C VAL A 268 -15.25 8.98 21.82
N ARG A 269 -14.96 10.20 22.35
CA ARG A 269 -15.49 10.65 23.66
C ARG A 269 -17.02 10.66 23.65
N ARG A 270 -17.66 11.37 22.71
CA ARG A 270 -19.12 11.49 22.68
C ARG A 270 -19.84 10.16 22.46
N THR A 271 -19.19 9.21 21.72
CA THR A 271 -19.76 7.88 21.51
C THR A 271 -19.65 7.03 22.78
N ALA A 272 -18.53 7.12 23.50
CA ALA A 272 -18.36 6.45 24.78
C ALA A 272 -19.33 6.98 25.84
N GLU A 273 -19.53 8.32 25.94
CA GLU A 273 -20.47 8.97 26.86
C GLU A 273 -21.92 8.49 26.66
N ARG A 274 -22.34 8.20 25.44
CA ARG A 274 -23.67 7.63 25.17
C ARG A 274 -23.74 6.10 25.26
N GLY A 275 -22.66 5.44 25.69
CA GLY A 275 -22.59 3.99 25.90
C GLY A 275 -22.50 3.19 24.62
N GLY A 276 -22.03 3.78 23.50
CA GLY A 276 -21.90 3.12 22.20
C GLY A 276 -20.49 2.60 21.89
N LYS A 277 -20.38 1.78 20.84
CA LYS A 277 -19.11 1.30 20.28
C LYS A 277 -18.70 2.14 19.07
N ILE A 278 -17.40 2.28 18.87
CA ILE A 278 -16.83 2.95 17.70
C ILE A 278 -16.25 1.87 16.78
N ILE A 279 -16.84 1.67 15.61
CA ILE A 279 -16.34 0.75 14.59
C ILE A 279 -15.57 1.55 13.54
N ILE A 280 -14.28 1.25 13.38
CA ILE A 280 -13.39 1.94 12.45
C ILE A 280 -12.93 0.98 11.36
N PRO A 281 -13.57 0.98 10.18
CA PRO A 281 -13.04 0.30 9.01
C PRO A 281 -11.70 0.91 8.60
N ALA A 282 -10.63 0.12 8.58
CA ALA A 282 -9.30 0.61 8.25
C ALA A 282 -8.51 -0.38 7.39
N PHE A 283 -7.64 0.14 6.54
CA PHE A 283 -6.63 -0.70 5.89
C PHE A 283 -5.67 -1.23 6.96
N SER A 284 -5.28 -2.48 6.83
CA SER A 284 -4.45 -3.17 7.81
C SER A 284 -3.05 -2.59 7.96
N VAL A 285 -2.54 -1.94 6.91
CA VAL A 285 -1.20 -1.35 6.86
C VAL A 285 -1.30 0.18 6.71
N GLY A 286 -0.51 0.90 7.48
CA GLY A 286 -0.44 2.36 7.53
C GLY A 286 -1.61 2.97 8.33
N ARG A 287 -2.84 2.89 7.82
CA ARG A 287 -4.01 3.52 8.41
C ARG A 287 -4.32 3.01 9.82
N THR A 288 -4.29 1.71 10.03
CA THR A 288 -4.51 1.12 11.36
C THR A 288 -3.48 1.62 12.35
N GLN A 289 -2.19 1.63 11.99
CA GLN A 289 -1.11 2.08 12.86
C GLN A 289 -1.25 3.57 13.21
N THR A 290 -1.60 4.42 12.25
CA THR A 290 -1.85 5.85 12.48
C THR A 290 -3.03 6.08 13.45
N ILE A 291 -4.15 5.37 13.27
CA ILE A 291 -5.32 5.48 14.16
C ILE A 291 -4.96 5.02 15.57
N VAL A 292 -4.29 3.89 15.70
CA VAL A 292 -3.85 3.34 17.00
C VAL A 292 -2.91 4.30 17.71
N TYR A 293 -1.96 4.88 16.98
CA TYR A 293 -1.05 5.89 17.52
C TYR A 293 -1.81 7.09 18.10
N PHE A 294 -2.74 7.68 17.34
CA PHE A 294 -3.54 8.81 17.83
C PHE A 294 -4.40 8.45 19.04
N LEU A 295 -5.06 7.30 19.04
CA LEU A 295 -5.86 6.85 20.17
C LEU A 295 -4.99 6.65 21.41
N HIS A 296 -3.84 6.00 21.25
CA HIS A 296 -2.89 5.81 22.35
C HIS A 296 -2.41 7.16 22.92
N GLN A 297 -2.02 8.11 22.07
CA GLN A 297 -1.60 9.45 22.51
C GLN A 297 -2.73 10.19 23.27
N LEU A 298 -3.95 10.15 22.75
CA LEU A 298 -5.10 10.80 23.37
C LEU A 298 -5.47 10.18 24.73
N ILE A 299 -5.41 8.85 24.88
CA ILE A 299 -5.66 8.15 26.14
C ILE A 299 -4.55 8.45 27.13
N SER A 300 -3.29 8.34 26.74
CA SER A 300 -2.12 8.60 27.59
C SER A 300 -2.07 10.04 28.09
N ALA A 301 -2.53 11.00 27.30
CA ALA A 301 -2.65 12.41 27.68
C ALA A 301 -3.88 12.72 28.54
N GLY A 302 -4.71 11.72 28.90
CA GLY A 302 -5.96 11.92 29.65
C GLY A 302 -7.05 12.67 28.88
N ARG A 303 -6.92 12.81 27.56
CA ARG A 303 -7.87 13.49 26.67
C ARG A 303 -9.02 12.59 26.25
N LEU A 304 -8.87 11.29 26.39
CA LEU A 304 -9.90 10.26 26.26
C LEU A 304 -10.02 9.47 27.56
N PRO A 305 -11.22 8.93 27.86
CA PRO A 305 -11.35 7.98 28.96
C PRO A 305 -10.51 6.74 28.67
N ASP A 306 -10.15 6.00 29.73
CA ASP A 306 -9.48 4.70 29.59
C ASP A 306 -10.51 3.67 29.09
N LEU A 307 -10.61 3.56 27.76
CA LEU A 307 -11.49 2.60 27.08
C LEU A 307 -10.66 1.62 26.25
N PRO A 308 -11.09 0.36 26.15
CA PRO A 308 -10.35 -0.63 25.37
C PRO A 308 -10.42 -0.32 23.88
N VAL A 309 -9.26 -0.39 23.21
CA VAL A 309 -9.11 -0.32 21.75
C VAL A 309 -8.75 -1.70 21.25
N TYR A 310 -9.51 -2.24 20.34
CA TYR A 310 -9.26 -3.54 19.71
C TYR A 310 -8.81 -3.37 18.27
N VAL A 311 -7.69 -3.98 17.91
CA VAL A 311 -7.25 -4.13 16.51
C VAL A 311 -7.61 -5.54 16.07
N ASP A 312 -8.76 -5.68 15.39
CA ASP A 312 -9.28 -6.99 14.98
C ASP A 312 -8.99 -7.28 13.51
N SER A 313 -7.72 -7.55 13.25
CA SER A 313 -7.20 -7.94 11.93
C SER A 313 -5.85 -8.65 12.07
N PRO A 314 -5.74 -9.95 11.76
CA PRO A 314 -4.46 -10.67 11.83
C PRO A 314 -3.36 -10.03 10.97
N MET A 315 -3.71 -9.48 9.80
CA MET A 315 -2.76 -8.77 8.96
C MET A 315 -2.28 -7.46 9.61
N ALA A 316 -3.18 -6.70 10.26
CA ALA A 316 -2.81 -5.47 10.96
C ALA A 316 -1.89 -5.74 12.17
N VAL A 317 -2.10 -6.84 12.88
CA VAL A 317 -1.21 -7.29 13.96
C VAL A 317 0.20 -7.51 13.43
N ARG A 318 0.35 -8.36 12.41
CA ARG A 318 1.66 -8.65 11.78
C ARG A 318 2.30 -7.41 11.18
N ALA A 319 1.51 -6.53 10.53
CA ALA A 319 2.04 -5.27 10.01
C ALA A 319 2.56 -4.37 11.13
N THR A 320 1.89 -4.32 12.28
CA THR A 320 2.35 -3.52 13.43
C THR A 320 3.67 -4.06 14.00
N GLU A 321 3.89 -5.38 13.99
CA GLU A 321 5.19 -5.97 14.35
C GLU A 321 6.29 -5.54 13.38
N VAL A 322 5.99 -5.46 12.08
CA VAL A 322 6.95 -4.93 11.10
C VAL A 322 7.25 -3.45 11.37
N PHE A 323 6.24 -2.63 11.74
CA PHE A 323 6.50 -1.24 12.14
C PHE A 323 7.46 -1.17 13.34
N ARG A 324 7.26 -1.98 14.37
CA ARG A 324 8.16 -2.04 15.55
C ARG A 324 9.60 -2.44 15.18
N ALA A 325 9.76 -3.31 14.18
CA ALA A 325 11.05 -3.81 13.75
C ALA A 325 11.85 -2.81 12.87
N HIS A 326 11.21 -1.74 12.36
CA HIS A 326 11.82 -0.80 11.41
C HIS A 326 11.76 0.67 11.87
N PRO A 327 12.34 0.99 13.05
CA PRO A 327 12.35 2.36 13.57
C PRO A 327 13.20 3.33 12.72
N GLU A 328 14.05 2.82 11.83
CA GLU A 328 14.81 3.65 10.87
C GLU A 328 13.92 4.46 9.92
N CYS A 329 12.65 4.08 9.77
CA CYS A 329 11.67 4.82 8.97
C CYS A 329 10.93 5.90 9.78
N PHE A 330 11.15 5.99 11.11
CA PHE A 330 10.37 6.85 11.98
C PHE A 330 10.89 8.29 11.97
N ASN A 331 9.96 9.23 12.17
CA ASN A 331 10.28 10.63 12.34
C ASN A 331 10.92 10.90 13.74
N ALA A 332 11.46 12.10 13.92
CA ALA A 332 12.16 12.47 15.15
C ALA A 332 11.25 12.39 16.39
N GLU A 333 9.97 12.71 16.25
CA GLU A 333 8.99 12.65 17.35
C GLU A 333 8.72 11.21 17.77
N ALA A 334 8.42 10.32 16.82
CA ALA A 334 8.21 8.90 17.12
C ALA A 334 9.45 8.24 17.75
N LEU A 335 10.65 8.58 17.25
CA LEU A 335 11.90 8.11 17.84
C LEU A 335 12.14 8.66 19.26
N ARG A 336 11.74 9.89 19.55
CA ARG A 336 11.80 10.46 20.91
C ARG A 336 10.85 9.70 21.83
N LEU A 337 9.59 9.55 21.41
CA LEU A 337 8.59 8.81 22.18
C LEU A 337 9.00 7.36 22.43
N LEU A 338 9.60 6.69 21.45
CA LEU A 338 10.09 5.32 21.59
C LEU A 338 11.21 5.19 22.63
N ARG A 339 12.02 6.25 22.84
CA ARG A 339 13.04 6.28 23.93
C ARG A 339 12.43 6.50 25.30
N GLU A 340 11.40 7.32 25.39
CA GLU A 340 10.70 7.64 26.64
C GLU A 340 9.71 6.54 27.06
N HIS A 341 9.02 5.97 26.07
CA HIS A 341 7.99 4.95 26.23
C HIS A 341 8.10 3.94 25.07
N PRO A 342 8.61 2.72 25.33
CA PRO A 342 8.86 1.73 24.25
C PRO A 342 7.59 1.18 23.59
N ASP A 343 6.42 1.73 23.87
CA ASP A 343 5.12 1.29 23.37
C ASP A 343 4.42 2.39 22.54
N LEU A 344 4.84 2.58 21.27
CA LEU A 344 4.20 3.53 20.36
C LEU A 344 2.80 3.10 19.91
N PHE A 345 2.52 1.82 19.92
CA PHE A 345 1.28 1.23 19.43
C PHE A 345 0.35 0.77 20.54
N GLY A 346 0.60 1.23 21.78
CA GLY A 346 -0.34 1.23 22.88
C GLY A 346 -0.72 -0.13 23.43
N GLU A 347 0.20 -1.10 23.53
CA GLU A 347 -0.08 -2.43 24.09
C GLU A 347 -0.81 -2.41 25.45
N ARG A 348 -0.62 -1.36 26.23
CA ARG A 348 -1.33 -1.17 27.49
C ARG A 348 -2.84 -0.92 27.31
N HIS A 349 -3.24 -0.18 26.27
CA HIS A 349 -4.62 0.21 26.01
C HIS A 349 -5.21 -0.49 24.78
N VAL A 350 -4.34 -1.06 23.92
CA VAL A 350 -4.69 -1.70 22.67
C VAL A 350 -4.57 -3.22 22.78
N ARG A 351 -5.62 -3.91 22.38
CA ARG A 351 -5.66 -5.38 22.33
C ARG A 351 -5.67 -5.84 20.89
N TYR A 352 -4.63 -6.56 20.52
CA TYR A 352 -4.47 -7.13 19.18
C TYR A 352 -5.14 -8.50 19.11
N VAL A 353 -6.11 -8.66 18.17
CA VAL A 353 -6.99 -9.84 18.08
C VAL A 353 -6.69 -10.61 16.79
N GLU A 354 -6.10 -11.79 16.93
CA GLU A 354 -5.79 -12.66 15.80
C GLU A 354 -6.79 -13.81 15.64
N LYS A 355 -7.23 -14.42 16.77
CA LYS A 355 -8.05 -15.61 16.73
C LYS A 355 -9.51 -15.27 16.45
N VAL A 356 -10.17 -16.14 15.66
CA VAL A 356 -11.56 -15.95 15.25
C VAL A 356 -12.52 -15.94 16.45
N HIS A 357 -12.31 -16.80 17.46
CA HIS A 357 -13.19 -16.85 18.62
C HIS A 357 -13.12 -15.57 19.46
N ASP A 358 -11.93 -14.94 19.59
CA ASP A 358 -11.77 -13.67 20.28
C ASP A 358 -12.47 -12.53 19.53
N SER A 359 -12.39 -12.53 18.19
CA SER A 359 -13.11 -11.60 17.32
C SER A 359 -14.62 -11.72 17.47
N ILE A 360 -15.15 -12.94 17.57
CA ILE A 360 -16.58 -13.18 17.79
C ILE A 360 -17.00 -12.62 19.15
N ALA A 361 -16.21 -12.86 20.20
CA ALA A 361 -16.48 -12.38 21.56
C ALA A 361 -16.57 -10.85 21.67
N LEU A 362 -15.90 -10.10 20.80
CA LEU A 362 -16.01 -8.61 20.75
C LEU A 362 -17.43 -8.13 20.44
N ASN A 363 -18.24 -8.94 19.75
CA ASN A 363 -19.63 -8.56 19.45
C ASN A 363 -20.50 -8.57 20.71
N ASP A 364 -20.15 -9.37 21.71
CA ASP A 364 -20.87 -9.52 22.97
C ASP A 364 -20.43 -8.53 24.06
N VAL A 365 -19.32 -7.80 23.85
CA VAL A 365 -18.88 -6.71 24.74
C VAL A 365 -19.99 -5.65 24.81
N ARG A 366 -20.41 -5.26 26.01
CA ARG A 366 -21.48 -4.27 26.23
C ARG A 366 -20.94 -2.86 26.50
N ASP A 367 -19.75 -2.78 27.07
CA ASP A 367 -19.11 -1.53 27.42
C ASP A 367 -18.60 -0.78 26.17
N PRO A 368 -18.51 0.54 26.22
CA PRO A 368 -17.93 1.34 25.16
C PRO A 368 -16.51 0.88 24.83
N CYS A 369 -16.23 0.72 23.55
CA CYS A 369 -14.90 0.35 23.06
C CYS A 369 -14.69 0.85 21.62
N VAL A 370 -13.43 0.90 21.19
CA VAL A 370 -13.05 1.13 19.80
C VAL A 370 -12.67 -0.21 19.16
N ILE A 371 -13.20 -0.49 17.98
CA ILE A 371 -12.84 -1.67 17.17
C ILE A 371 -12.32 -1.19 15.82
N VAL A 372 -11.01 -1.32 15.61
CA VAL A 372 -10.35 -1.05 14.33
C VAL A 372 -10.23 -2.37 13.59
N SER A 373 -10.86 -2.49 12.42
CA SER A 373 -10.92 -3.77 11.71
C SER A 373 -10.86 -3.60 10.18
N ALA A 374 -10.22 -4.53 9.49
CA ALA A 374 -10.16 -4.57 8.03
C ALA A 374 -11.44 -5.24 7.44
N SER A 375 -11.91 -4.82 6.25
CA SER A 375 -11.29 -3.92 5.27
C SER A 375 -11.74 -2.47 5.43
N GLY A 376 -10.90 -1.55 4.92
CA GLY A 376 -11.19 -0.11 5.00
C GLY A 376 -12.37 0.36 4.15
N MET A 377 -12.78 -0.40 3.12
CA MET A 377 -13.94 -0.12 2.27
C MET A 377 -15.18 -0.94 2.64
N CYS A 378 -15.13 -1.71 3.72
CA CYS A 378 -16.22 -2.56 4.22
C CYS A 378 -16.71 -3.64 3.23
N GLU A 379 -15.85 -4.14 2.32
CA GLU A 379 -16.27 -5.12 1.31
C GLU A 379 -16.00 -6.57 1.75
N ALA A 380 -15.11 -6.78 2.69
CA ALA A 380 -14.71 -8.09 3.18
C ALA A 380 -14.21 -8.02 4.63
N GLY A 381 -13.86 -9.16 5.21
CA GLY A 381 -13.20 -9.24 6.50
C GLY A 381 -14.11 -9.14 7.71
N ARG A 382 -13.47 -9.08 8.88
CA ARG A 382 -14.15 -9.12 10.18
C ARG A 382 -14.97 -7.86 10.46
N VAL A 383 -14.62 -6.73 9.84
CA VAL A 383 -15.39 -5.49 9.95
C VAL A 383 -16.86 -5.65 9.57
N LEU A 384 -17.20 -6.52 8.62
CA LEU A 384 -18.58 -6.78 8.24
C LEU A 384 -19.40 -7.40 9.39
N HIS A 385 -18.78 -8.24 10.21
CA HIS A 385 -19.42 -8.80 11.39
C HIS A 385 -19.64 -7.74 12.46
N HIS A 386 -18.65 -6.88 12.72
CA HIS A 386 -18.81 -5.77 13.67
C HIS A 386 -19.87 -4.77 13.21
N LEU A 387 -19.88 -4.41 11.93
CA LEU A 387 -20.93 -3.56 11.36
C LEU A 387 -22.32 -4.20 11.54
N LYS A 388 -22.48 -5.47 11.19
CA LYS A 388 -23.75 -6.20 11.36
C LYS A 388 -24.31 -6.11 12.78
N HIS A 389 -23.45 -6.15 13.80
CA HIS A 389 -23.88 -6.17 15.20
C HIS A 389 -24.09 -4.76 15.80
N ASN A 390 -23.59 -3.70 15.14
CA ASN A 390 -23.58 -2.35 15.70
C ASN A 390 -24.30 -1.31 14.84
N ILE A 391 -24.63 -1.61 13.57
CA ILE A 391 -25.16 -0.62 12.61
C ILE A 391 -26.56 -0.12 12.97
N GLU A 392 -27.36 -0.92 13.67
CA GLU A 392 -28.72 -0.57 14.11
C GLU A 392 -28.77 0.03 15.52
N ASP A 393 -27.64 0.08 16.23
CA ASP A 393 -27.54 0.72 17.54
C ASP A 393 -27.27 2.23 17.41
N PRO A 394 -28.24 3.11 17.76
CA PRO A 394 -28.06 4.56 17.62
C PRO A 394 -27.01 5.14 18.58
N ARG A 395 -26.55 4.39 19.58
CA ARG A 395 -25.47 4.78 20.46
C ARG A 395 -24.10 4.62 19.79
N SER A 396 -23.98 3.70 18.82
CA SER A 396 -22.73 3.36 18.16
C SER A 396 -22.39 4.34 17.05
N THR A 397 -21.09 4.41 16.71
CA THR A 397 -20.55 5.20 15.59
C THR A 397 -19.77 4.31 14.63
N VAL A 398 -20.01 4.48 13.32
CA VAL A 398 -19.12 3.99 12.28
C VAL A 398 -18.24 5.16 11.84
N LEU A 399 -16.94 5.08 12.06
CA LEU A 399 -15.98 6.12 11.73
C LEU A 399 -15.19 5.72 10.49
N ILE A 400 -15.53 6.33 9.36
CA ILE A 400 -14.86 6.09 8.07
C ILE A 400 -13.59 6.96 8.00
N ALA A 401 -12.45 6.32 7.92
CA ALA A 401 -11.14 6.98 7.97
C ALA A 401 -10.51 7.17 6.58
N GLY A 402 -11.24 7.71 5.62
CA GLY A 402 -10.73 8.00 4.27
C GLY A 402 -11.75 7.78 3.16
N TRP A 403 -11.29 7.99 1.94
CA TRP A 403 -12.11 7.86 0.73
C TRP A 403 -12.70 6.44 0.56
N GLN A 404 -13.90 6.38 0.02
CA GLN A 404 -14.64 5.15 -0.24
C GLN A 404 -14.96 5.04 -1.73
N ALA A 405 -14.59 3.93 -2.35
CA ALA A 405 -14.84 3.69 -3.77
C ALA A 405 -16.36 3.59 -4.07
N PRO A 406 -16.80 4.01 -5.25
CA PRO A 406 -18.17 3.77 -5.71
C PRO A 406 -18.57 2.31 -5.57
N ASP A 407 -19.86 2.06 -5.37
CA ASP A 407 -20.46 0.73 -5.23
C ASP A 407 -20.07 -0.09 -3.99
N THR A 408 -19.18 0.40 -3.12
CA THR A 408 -18.80 -0.27 -1.87
C THR A 408 -19.81 -0.06 -0.74
N LEU A 409 -19.80 -0.93 0.27
CA LEU A 409 -20.59 -0.73 1.48
C LEU A 409 -20.14 0.54 2.21
N GLY A 410 -18.82 0.79 2.31
CA GLY A 410 -18.29 2.00 2.91
C GLY A 410 -18.82 3.26 2.25
N ARG A 411 -18.95 3.29 0.92
CA ARG A 411 -19.55 4.39 0.17
C ARG A 411 -21.01 4.61 0.53
N ARG A 412 -21.82 3.55 0.63
CA ARG A 412 -23.23 3.63 1.04
C ARG A 412 -23.39 4.16 2.46
N LEU A 413 -22.48 3.82 3.37
CA LEU A 413 -22.43 4.37 4.73
C LEU A 413 -22.13 5.87 4.72
N VAL A 414 -21.14 6.32 3.95
CA VAL A 414 -20.82 7.74 3.76
C VAL A 414 -22.01 8.52 3.19
N GLU A 415 -22.73 7.93 2.23
CA GLU A 415 -23.96 8.49 1.66
C GLU A 415 -25.17 8.43 2.60
N ARG A 416 -25.02 7.83 3.78
CA ARG A 416 -26.07 7.68 4.79
C ARG A 416 -27.34 7.03 4.21
N ARG A 417 -27.18 5.98 3.39
CA ARG A 417 -28.33 5.21 2.89
C ARG A 417 -29.13 4.70 4.08
N PRO A 418 -30.47 4.86 4.10
CA PRO A 418 -31.29 4.47 5.26
C PRO A 418 -31.20 2.97 5.58
N GLU A 419 -30.90 2.15 4.57
CA GLU A 419 -30.68 0.73 4.68
C GLU A 419 -29.42 0.32 3.91
N VAL A 420 -28.68 -0.63 4.47
CA VAL A 420 -27.48 -1.21 3.86
C VAL A 420 -27.49 -2.73 3.91
N ARG A 421 -26.91 -3.37 2.89
CA ARG A 421 -26.82 -4.82 2.82
C ARG A 421 -25.47 -5.28 3.34
N ILE A 422 -25.45 -6.10 4.40
CA ILE A 422 -24.26 -6.67 5.03
C ILE A 422 -24.40 -8.20 5.08
N LEU A 423 -23.42 -8.94 4.54
CA LEU A 423 -23.42 -10.43 4.51
C LEU A 423 -24.75 -11.00 4.00
N GLY A 424 -25.32 -10.40 2.96
CA GLY A 424 -26.54 -10.86 2.32
C GLY A 424 -27.86 -10.46 2.99
N ARG A 425 -27.84 -9.78 4.16
CA ARG A 425 -29.01 -9.28 4.89
C ARG A 425 -29.07 -7.77 4.86
N THR A 426 -30.28 -7.22 4.89
CA THR A 426 -30.55 -5.76 4.98
C THR A 426 -30.65 -5.34 6.43
N PHE A 427 -30.02 -4.21 6.77
CA PHE A 427 -30.04 -3.60 8.10
C PHE A 427 -30.33 -2.11 7.97
N ALA A 428 -31.10 -1.58 8.93
CA ALA A 428 -31.34 -0.14 9.02
C ALA A 428 -30.09 0.58 9.54
N LEU A 429 -29.68 1.67 8.89
CA LEU A 429 -28.58 2.51 9.36
C LEU A 429 -29.08 3.47 10.45
N ARG A 430 -28.86 3.11 11.72
CA ARG A 430 -29.19 3.92 12.90
C ARG A 430 -27.95 4.45 13.61
N ALA A 431 -26.81 3.77 13.49
CA ALA A 431 -25.53 4.24 14.01
C ALA A 431 -25.14 5.56 13.35
N GLU A 432 -24.46 6.41 14.12
CA GLU A 432 -23.86 7.63 13.56
C GLU A 432 -22.76 7.27 12.56
N VAL A 433 -22.72 7.94 11.41
CA VAL A 433 -21.61 7.81 10.45
C VAL A 433 -20.81 9.10 10.45
N VAL A 434 -19.52 8.98 10.76
CA VAL A 434 -18.56 10.09 10.73
C VAL A 434 -17.47 9.80 9.72
N VAL A 435 -17.10 10.79 8.94
CA VAL A 435 -16.02 10.69 7.94
C VAL A 435 -14.86 11.58 8.35
N LEU A 436 -13.66 11.00 8.41
CA LEU A 436 -12.41 11.71 8.65
C LEU A 436 -11.50 11.54 7.40
N ASN A 437 -11.35 12.62 6.62
CA ASN A 437 -10.59 12.59 5.37
C ASN A 437 -9.10 12.95 5.54
N GLY A 438 -8.72 13.49 6.68
CA GLY A 438 -7.37 13.99 6.95
C GLY A 438 -6.31 12.91 7.26
N LEU A 439 -6.66 11.62 7.20
CA LEU A 439 -5.71 10.53 7.49
C LEU A 439 -5.11 9.89 6.22
N SER A 440 -5.31 10.46 5.03
CA SER A 440 -4.66 9.95 3.82
C SER A 440 -3.13 10.05 3.93
N SER A 441 -2.43 8.99 3.55
CA SER A 441 -0.97 9.00 3.49
C SER A 441 -0.40 9.61 2.21
N HIS A 442 -1.19 9.77 1.16
CA HIS A 442 -0.76 10.44 -0.06
C HIS A 442 -0.68 11.96 0.12
N ALA A 443 0.23 12.59 -0.59
CA ALA A 443 0.24 14.03 -0.75
C ALA A 443 -1.06 14.50 -1.43
N ASP A 444 -1.61 15.62 -0.98
CA ASP A 444 -2.69 16.31 -1.66
C ASP A 444 -2.18 17.13 -2.85
N HIS A 445 -3.07 17.79 -3.59
CA HIS A 445 -2.72 18.62 -4.73
C HIS A 445 -1.61 19.64 -4.41
N GLY A 446 -1.78 20.36 -3.30
CA GLY A 446 -0.79 21.35 -2.85
C GLY A 446 0.53 20.71 -2.42
N GLY A 447 0.48 19.53 -1.80
CA GLY A 447 1.65 18.73 -1.43
C GLY A 447 2.44 18.26 -2.65
N LEU A 448 1.73 17.71 -3.66
CA LEU A 448 2.34 17.29 -4.93
C LEU A 448 3.00 18.48 -5.66
N LEU A 449 2.30 19.61 -5.78
CA LEU A 449 2.88 20.80 -6.40
C LEU A 449 4.12 21.31 -5.66
N ARG A 450 4.08 21.42 -4.33
CA ARG A 450 5.25 21.86 -3.53
C ARG A 450 6.41 20.88 -3.62
N GLY A 451 6.16 19.58 -3.64
CA GLY A 451 7.21 18.56 -3.77
C GLY A 451 7.88 18.57 -5.14
N LEU A 452 7.13 18.88 -6.20
CA LEU A 452 7.64 18.86 -7.57
C LEU A 452 8.12 20.21 -8.08
N ALA A 453 7.66 21.35 -7.54
CA ALA A 453 8.06 22.69 -7.99
C ALA A 453 9.58 22.94 -8.03
N PRO A 454 10.40 22.42 -7.09
CA PRO A 454 11.86 22.57 -7.17
C PRO A 454 12.52 21.96 -8.41
N LEU A 455 11.79 21.10 -9.14
CA LEU A 455 12.31 20.41 -10.34
C LEU A 455 12.10 21.21 -11.64
N VAL A 456 11.39 22.33 -11.58
CA VAL A 456 11.22 23.23 -12.74
C VAL A 456 12.57 23.68 -13.25
N GLY A 457 12.79 23.59 -14.57
CA GLY A 457 14.03 23.91 -15.24
C GLY A 457 15.12 22.82 -15.19
N THR A 458 14.98 21.80 -14.33
CA THR A 458 15.90 20.65 -14.25
C THR A 458 15.31 19.37 -14.83
N THR A 459 14.02 19.13 -14.62
CA THR A 459 13.29 17.99 -15.18
C THR A 459 12.64 18.38 -16.51
N ARG A 460 12.94 17.64 -17.56
CA ARG A 460 12.49 17.94 -18.92
C ARG A 460 11.07 17.46 -19.20
N ARG A 461 10.72 16.29 -18.66
CA ARG A 461 9.45 15.60 -18.93
C ARG A 461 8.81 15.10 -17.66
N VAL A 462 7.51 15.31 -17.53
CA VAL A 462 6.70 14.75 -16.43
C VAL A 462 5.62 13.84 -17.00
N ARG A 463 5.48 12.66 -16.46
CA ARG A 463 4.39 11.72 -16.79
C ARG A 463 3.61 11.39 -15.53
N LEU A 464 2.32 11.70 -15.56
CA LEU A 464 1.43 11.53 -14.43
C LEU A 464 0.70 10.19 -14.53
N VAL A 465 0.88 9.38 -13.50
CA VAL A 465 0.30 8.05 -13.34
C VAL A 465 -0.44 7.96 -12.03
N HIS A 466 -0.99 6.81 -11.69
CA HIS A 466 -1.60 6.53 -10.38
C HIS A 466 -2.60 7.62 -9.95
N GLY A 467 -3.61 7.83 -10.80
CA GLY A 467 -4.68 8.80 -10.57
C GLY A 467 -5.81 8.66 -11.56
N GLU A 468 -7.01 8.98 -11.12
CA GLU A 468 -8.16 9.09 -12.02
C GLU A 468 -7.93 10.20 -13.06
N PRO A 469 -8.51 10.10 -14.27
CA PRO A 469 -8.24 11.05 -15.35
C PRO A 469 -8.47 12.53 -14.99
N ASN A 470 -9.51 12.83 -14.21
CA ASN A 470 -9.81 14.18 -13.73
C ASN A 470 -8.76 14.67 -12.70
N ARG A 471 -8.24 13.78 -11.87
CA ARG A 471 -7.20 14.09 -10.87
C ARG A 471 -5.87 14.38 -11.55
N ALA A 472 -5.47 13.50 -12.45
CA ALA A 472 -4.25 13.68 -13.24
C ALA A 472 -4.31 14.97 -14.08
N ALA A 473 -5.46 15.29 -14.69
CA ALA A 473 -5.65 16.52 -15.47
C ALA A 473 -5.49 17.78 -14.60
N ALA A 474 -6.10 17.81 -13.41
CA ALA A 474 -5.97 18.94 -12.49
C ALA A 474 -4.51 19.15 -12.01
N LEU A 475 -3.78 18.05 -11.75
CA LEU A 475 -2.36 18.15 -11.39
C LEU A 475 -1.51 18.61 -12.57
N ALA A 476 -1.78 18.12 -13.79
CA ALA A 476 -1.07 18.53 -14.99
C ALA A 476 -1.23 20.03 -15.27
N GLU A 477 -2.42 20.58 -15.07
CA GLU A 477 -2.68 22.01 -15.17
C GLU A 477 -1.85 22.82 -14.15
N GLY A 478 -1.84 22.39 -12.88
CA GLY A 478 -1.04 23.02 -11.83
C GLY A 478 0.47 22.98 -12.11
N LEU A 479 0.98 21.84 -12.62
CA LEU A 479 2.41 21.72 -12.97
C LEU A 479 2.81 22.60 -14.16
N ARG A 480 1.96 22.70 -15.18
CA ARG A 480 2.19 23.63 -16.30
C ARG A 480 2.19 25.08 -15.84
N ALA A 481 1.25 25.45 -14.96
CA ALA A 481 1.20 26.78 -14.35
C ALA A 481 2.44 27.05 -13.48
N ALA A 482 3.04 26.03 -12.88
CA ALA A 482 4.29 26.14 -12.11
C ALA A 482 5.55 26.26 -13.01
N GLY A 483 5.45 26.04 -14.33
CA GLY A 483 6.54 26.20 -15.30
C GLY A 483 7.12 24.91 -15.88
N PHE A 484 6.43 23.77 -15.78
CA PHE A 484 6.83 22.56 -16.51
C PHE A 484 6.30 22.59 -17.95
N ASP A 485 7.17 22.42 -18.95
CA ASP A 485 6.83 22.50 -20.36
C ASP A 485 6.19 21.21 -20.92
N ASP A 486 6.71 20.03 -20.54
CA ASP A 486 6.26 18.73 -21.04
C ASP A 486 5.63 17.89 -19.90
N VAL A 487 4.31 18.07 -19.70
CA VAL A 487 3.51 17.31 -18.74
C VAL A 487 2.48 16.46 -19.48
N GLY A 488 2.61 15.14 -19.43
CA GLY A 488 1.73 14.18 -20.08
C GLY A 488 1.03 13.23 -19.13
N ILE A 489 -0.11 12.72 -19.54
CA ILE A 489 -0.89 11.70 -18.83
C ILE A 489 -0.98 10.49 -19.77
N PRO A 490 -0.12 9.47 -19.59
CA PRO A 490 -0.04 8.36 -20.54
C PRO A 490 -1.29 7.48 -20.45
N ASP A 491 -1.66 6.91 -21.60
CA ASP A 491 -2.55 5.78 -21.69
C ASP A 491 -1.76 4.46 -21.51
N ARG A 492 -2.48 3.37 -21.27
CA ARG A 492 -1.86 2.05 -21.14
C ARG A 492 -1.23 1.62 -22.45
N GLY A 493 0.06 1.35 -22.44
CA GLY A 493 0.86 0.97 -23.60
C GLY A 493 1.59 2.14 -24.26
N ASP A 494 1.35 3.37 -23.81
CA ASP A 494 2.12 4.53 -24.27
C ASP A 494 3.58 4.43 -23.86
N GLU A 495 4.44 5.08 -24.63
CA GLU A 495 5.87 5.12 -24.42
C GLU A 495 6.36 6.56 -24.19
N ALA A 496 7.38 6.70 -23.36
CA ALA A 496 8.12 7.95 -23.19
C ALA A 496 9.63 7.68 -23.21
N ALA A 497 10.37 8.47 -24.00
CA ALA A 497 11.83 8.49 -23.91
C ALA A 497 12.27 9.22 -22.63
N VAL A 498 13.38 8.76 -22.06
CA VAL A 498 14.00 9.36 -20.86
C VAL A 498 14.92 10.50 -21.24
#